data_422039a2522d81e188d1760546f213e5
#
_entry.id   422039a2522d81e188d1760546f213e5
#
_cell.length_a   1.000
_cell.length_b   1.000
_cell.length_c   1.000
_cell.angle_alpha   90.00
_cell.angle_beta   90.00
_cell.angle_gamma   90.00
#
_symmetry.space_group_name_H-M   'P 1'
#
loop_
_entity.id
_entity.type
_entity.pdbx_description
1 polymer ?
#
loop_
_entity_poly.entity_id
_entity_poly.type
_entity_poly.pdbx_seq_one_letter_code
_entity_poly.pdbx_strand_id
1 'polypeptide(L)'
;MTDFRGELTRLHESRFTGVLRIEGIPAGAIHLREGLIAAIVTPGAPGPESLLLKSGRITEREWSAAFAAGAPEERVDAHLTKTAGVGTAELEVVTVSALYDAAFAIGLNRPDRWETEAETVPLPLPVRPGVHPEDLLRETRRRLSVLSQRWGPPEQLMTHRVRASGRVTPSVVPNARFQGILLHANGRHTPRDIAFLLGRGTFAVTTDIVAMAARGLLDGRPASSPSGAAGAAIRQPARREGEDRPATPPAPPASLPRRRPGAGRPEAGPPGA
;
A
#
# COMPACT_ATOMS: atom_id res chain seq x y z
N MET A 1 -30.06 13.26 -3.50
CA MET A 1 -29.12 12.71 -2.52
C MET A 1 -27.71 13.09 -2.98
N THR A 2 -27.01 13.88 -2.19
CA THR A 2 -25.60 14.22 -2.45
C THR A 2 -24.80 12.95 -2.30
N ASP A 3 -23.91 12.65 -3.25
CA ASP A 3 -23.00 11.55 -3.09
C ASP A 3 -21.85 11.92 -2.11
N PHE A 4 -21.13 10.97 -1.60
CA PHE A 4 -20.05 11.19 -0.64
C PHE A 4 -18.96 12.17 -1.18
N ARG A 5 -18.70 12.11 -2.48
CA ARG A 5 -17.78 13.05 -3.13
C ARG A 5 -18.31 14.47 -3.11
N GLY A 6 -19.57 14.64 -3.49
CA GLY A 6 -20.23 15.95 -3.47
C GLY A 6 -20.26 16.55 -2.07
N GLU A 7 -20.46 15.73 -1.05
CA GLU A 7 -20.42 16.19 0.35
C GLU A 7 -19.01 16.69 0.74
N LEU A 8 -17.95 15.94 0.45
CA LEU A 8 -16.59 16.41 0.73
C LEU A 8 -16.24 17.69 -0.03
N THR A 9 -16.70 17.84 -1.28
CA THR A 9 -16.51 19.06 -2.06
C THR A 9 -17.25 20.25 -1.41
N ARG A 10 -18.50 20.06 -0.99
CA ARG A 10 -19.29 21.06 -0.28
C ARG A 10 -18.63 21.53 1.01
N LEU A 11 -18.12 20.59 1.81
CA LEU A 11 -17.41 20.88 3.05
C LEU A 11 -16.11 21.67 2.79
N HIS A 12 -15.42 21.37 1.72
CA HIS A 12 -14.22 22.10 1.31
C HIS A 12 -14.55 23.54 0.89
N GLU A 13 -15.53 23.72 0.00
CA GLU A 13 -15.95 25.03 -0.50
C GLU A 13 -16.47 25.94 0.62
N SER A 14 -17.19 25.37 1.59
CA SER A 14 -17.68 26.09 2.77
C SER A 14 -16.61 26.34 3.84
N ARG A 15 -15.35 25.90 3.64
CA ARG A 15 -14.27 25.94 4.64
C ARG A 15 -14.67 25.33 5.98
N PHE A 16 -15.43 24.22 5.92
CA PHE A 16 -15.94 23.58 7.11
C PHE A 16 -14.80 23.12 8.04
N THR A 17 -14.98 23.39 9.34
CA THR A 17 -14.12 22.86 10.40
C THR A 17 -15.00 22.02 11.32
N GLY A 18 -14.61 20.74 11.51
CA GLY A 18 -15.38 19.76 12.27
C GLY A 18 -15.10 18.33 11.85
N VAL A 19 -16.04 17.44 12.07
CA VAL A 19 -15.92 16.01 11.82
C VAL A 19 -17.02 15.56 10.88
N LEU A 20 -16.65 14.79 9.86
CA LEU A 20 -17.56 14.02 9.03
C LEU A 20 -17.47 12.56 9.49
N ARG A 21 -18.48 12.10 10.23
CA ARG A 21 -18.60 10.70 10.68
C ARG A 21 -19.17 9.85 9.56
N ILE A 22 -18.57 8.70 9.35
CA ILE A 22 -18.98 7.72 8.33
C ILE A 22 -19.45 6.47 9.04
N GLU A 23 -20.67 6.07 8.77
CA GLU A 23 -21.22 4.79 9.19
C GLU A 23 -20.81 3.70 8.20
N GLY A 24 -20.70 2.46 8.68
CA GLY A 24 -20.40 1.32 7.84
C GLY A 24 -19.35 0.39 8.42
N ILE A 25 -18.85 -0.53 7.61
CA ILE A 25 -17.80 -1.48 7.98
C ILE A 25 -16.67 -1.40 6.95
N PRO A 26 -15.55 -0.76 7.30
CA PRO A 26 -15.28 -0.07 8.56
C PRO A 26 -15.97 1.29 8.63
N ALA A 27 -16.40 1.66 9.83
CA ALA A 27 -16.79 3.03 10.14
C ALA A 27 -15.57 3.95 10.17
N GLY A 28 -15.78 5.27 10.22
CA GLY A 28 -14.67 6.20 10.32
C GLY A 28 -15.10 7.63 10.63
N ALA A 29 -14.09 8.47 10.90
CA ALA A 29 -14.26 9.90 11.10
C ALA A 29 -13.21 10.65 10.28
N ILE A 30 -13.66 11.60 9.46
CA ILE A 30 -12.81 12.51 8.71
C ILE A 30 -12.85 13.85 9.43
N HIS A 31 -11.69 14.28 9.93
CA HIS A 31 -11.52 15.56 10.60
C HIS A 31 -11.09 16.60 9.58
N LEU A 32 -11.88 17.67 9.47
CA LEU A 32 -11.62 18.78 8.56
C LEU A 32 -11.25 20.05 9.34
N ARG A 33 -10.38 20.85 8.75
CA ARG A 33 -10.02 22.21 9.18
C ARG A 33 -9.99 23.12 7.97
N GLU A 34 -10.79 24.14 8.01
CA GLU A 34 -10.94 25.09 6.89
C GLU A 34 -11.16 24.36 5.54
N GLY A 35 -11.93 23.28 5.56
CA GLY A 35 -12.23 22.48 4.37
C GLY A 35 -11.12 21.52 3.92
N LEU A 36 -9.96 21.48 4.59
CA LEU A 36 -8.89 20.53 4.34
C LEU A 36 -8.96 19.35 5.31
N ILE A 37 -8.57 18.18 4.86
CA ILE A 37 -8.60 16.98 5.68
C ILE A 37 -7.33 16.90 6.52
N ALA A 38 -7.49 17.04 7.83
CA ALA A 38 -6.40 17.05 8.80
C ALA A 38 -6.08 15.65 9.34
N ALA A 39 -7.08 14.77 9.47
CA ALA A 39 -6.90 13.38 9.88
C ALA A 39 -8.08 12.52 9.44
N ILE A 40 -7.85 11.23 9.36
CA ILE A 40 -8.90 10.21 9.21
C ILE A 40 -8.66 9.12 10.23
N VAL A 41 -9.68 8.81 11.01
CA VAL A 41 -9.64 7.76 12.04
C VAL A 41 -10.60 6.65 11.63
N THR A 42 -10.13 5.42 11.58
CA THR A 42 -10.95 4.24 11.27
C THR A 42 -10.34 3.00 11.89
N PRO A 43 -11.17 2.03 12.34
CA PRO A 43 -10.64 0.72 12.69
C PRO A 43 -10.15 -0.08 11.49
N GLY A 44 -10.32 0.41 10.26
CA GLY A 44 -9.91 -0.26 9.02
C GLY A 44 -8.43 -0.17 8.68
N ALA A 45 -7.69 0.77 9.28
CA ALA A 45 -6.26 0.98 9.03
C ALA A 45 -5.53 1.45 10.29
N PRO A 46 -4.23 1.08 10.48
CA PRO A 46 -3.42 1.61 11.56
C PRO A 46 -3.25 3.12 11.45
N GLY A 47 -3.47 3.82 12.57
CA GLY A 47 -3.17 5.26 12.67
C GLY A 47 -1.67 5.53 12.85
N PRO A 48 -1.25 6.83 12.83
CA PRO A 48 0.16 7.22 12.97
C PRO A 48 0.82 6.67 14.23
N GLU A 49 0.12 6.71 15.36
CA GLU A 49 0.60 6.13 16.64
C GLU A 49 0.96 4.65 16.48
N SER A 50 0.03 3.85 15.95
CA SER A 50 0.24 2.42 15.75
C SER A 50 1.41 2.12 14.80
N LEU A 51 1.57 2.93 13.74
CA LEU A 51 2.69 2.80 12.81
C LEU A 51 4.03 3.10 13.50
N LEU A 52 4.11 4.15 14.29
CA LEU A 52 5.34 4.54 15.01
C LEU A 52 5.73 3.53 16.09
N LEU A 53 4.75 3.08 16.88
CA LEU A 53 4.97 2.09 17.96
C LEU A 53 5.35 0.73 17.42
N LYS A 54 4.58 0.18 16.48
CA LYS A 54 4.80 -1.18 15.94
C LYS A 54 6.04 -1.29 15.06
N SER A 55 6.45 -0.21 14.40
CA SER A 55 7.73 -0.18 13.69
C SER A 55 8.94 -0.09 14.63
N GLY A 56 8.72 0.11 15.93
CA GLY A 56 9.78 0.31 16.92
C GLY A 56 10.46 1.68 16.79
N ARG A 57 9.85 2.62 16.08
CA ARG A 57 10.42 3.96 15.89
C ARG A 57 10.35 4.81 17.15
N ILE A 58 9.30 4.56 17.94
CA ILE A 58 9.14 5.10 19.29
C ILE A 58 8.69 3.99 20.24
N THR A 59 8.93 4.19 21.53
CA THR A 59 8.44 3.35 22.60
C THR A 59 7.09 3.86 23.11
N GLU A 60 6.31 2.97 23.77
CA GLU A 60 5.06 3.38 24.45
C GLU A 60 5.27 4.48 25.49
N ARG A 61 6.44 4.46 26.17
CA ARG A 61 6.80 5.49 27.14
C ARG A 61 6.99 6.85 26.48
N GLU A 62 7.71 6.90 25.34
CA GLU A 62 7.95 8.13 24.59
C GLU A 62 6.64 8.69 24.03
N TRP A 63 5.78 7.81 23.48
CA TRP A 63 4.46 8.19 23.03
C TRP A 63 3.61 8.77 24.15
N SER A 64 3.47 8.05 25.28
CA SER A 64 2.66 8.50 26.42
C SER A 64 3.14 9.85 26.98
N ALA A 65 4.45 10.04 27.07
CA ALA A 65 5.03 11.30 27.53
C ALA A 65 4.75 12.45 26.55
N ALA A 66 4.93 12.22 25.25
CA ALA A 66 4.65 13.22 24.22
C ALA A 66 3.17 13.56 24.12
N PHE A 67 2.30 12.55 24.24
CA PHE A 67 0.85 12.72 24.24
C PHE A 67 0.38 13.53 25.45
N ALA A 68 0.82 13.17 26.66
CA ALA A 68 0.45 13.88 27.88
C ALA A 68 0.89 15.37 27.85
N ALA A 69 2.05 15.65 27.28
CA ALA A 69 2.59 17.00 27.21
C ALA A 69 2.04 17.83 26.03
N GLY A 70 1.68 17.19 24.93
CA GLY A 70 1.38 17.89 23.67
C GLY A 70 -0.04 17.78 23.14
N ALA A 71 -0.84 16.80 23.60
CA ALA A 71 -2.16 16.57 23.05
C ALA A 71 -3.15 17.74 23.20
N PRO A 72 -3.20 18.44 24.34
CA PRO A 72 -4.12 19.57 24.50
C PRO A 72 -3.86 20.71 23.52
N GLU A 73 -2.59 20.92 23.15
CA GLU A 73 -2.15 21.99 22.26
C GLU A 73 -1.89 21.50 20.83
N GLU A 74 -2.16 20.23 20.56
CA GLU A 74 -1.87 19.54 19.29
C GLU A 74 -0.40 19.65 18.85
N ARG A 75 0.50 19.52 19.81
CA ARG A 75 1.96 19.62 19.64
C ARG A 75 2.69 18.31 19.96
N VAL A 76 2.01 17.18 19.83
CA VAL A 76 2.61 15.84 20.04
C VAL A 76 3.79 15.62 19.10
N ASP A 77 3.69 16.10 17.85
CA ASP A 77 4.76 16.09 16.86
C ASP A 77 6.04 16.78 17.36
N ALA A 78 5.91 17.98 17.91
CA ALA A 78 7.05 18.72 18.46
C ALA A 78 7.69 18.00 19.66
N HIS A 79 6.88 17.39 20.52
CA HIS A 79 7.37 16.58 21.64
C HIS A 79 8.09 15.31 21.17
N LEU A 80 7.54 14.57 20.22
CA LEU A 80 8.20 13.40 19.65
C LEU A 80 9.52 13.75 18.98
N THR A 81 9.57 14.85 18.25
CA THR A 81 10.82 15.33 17.64
C THR A 81 11.87 15.62 18.70
N LYS A 82 11.50 16.28 19.80
CA LYS A 82 12.41 16.67 20.86
C LYS A 82 12.88 15.50 21.73
N THR A 83 11.98 14.56 22.08
CA THR A 83 12.24 13.54 23.10
C THR A 83 12.58 12.17 22.52
N ALA A 84 12.01 11.81 21.37
CA ALA A 84 12.22 10.52 20.72
C ALA A 84 13.11 10.62 19.46
N GLY A 85 13.56 11.82 19.09
CA GLY A 85 14.42 12.03 17.94
C GLY A 85 13.77 11.67 16.60
N VAL A 86 12.44 11.70 16.52
CA VAL A 86 11.72 11.47 15.26
C VAL A 86 11.74 12.74 14.42
N GLY A 87 12.29 12.68 13.22
CA GLY A 87 12.38 13.84 12.34
C GLY A 87 11.00 14.39 11.94
N THR A 88 10.87 15.71 11.81
CA THR A 88 9.60 16.36 11.37
C THR A 88 9.11 15.79 10.04
N ALA A 89 10.00 15.66 9.05
CA ALA A 89 9.66 15.08 7.74
C ALA A 89 9.22 13.61 7.84
N GLU A 90 9.80 12.85 8.77
CA GLU A 90 9.39 11.45 9.02
C GLU A 90 7.98 11.39 9.61
N LEU A 91 7.67 12.25 10.58
CA LEU A 91 6.32 12.36 11.14
C LEU A 91 5.30 12.76 10.07
N GLU A 92 5.64 13.71 9.21
CA GLU A 92 4.79 14.12 8.09
C GLU A 92 4.51 12.96 7.14
N VAL A 93 5.53 12.21 6.75
CA VAL A 93 5.35 11.02 5.89
C VAL A 93 4.47 9.98 6.55
N VAL A 94 4.65 9.71 7.84
CA VAL A 94 3.85 8.73 8.58
C VAL A 94 2.39 9.19 8.69
N THR A 95 2.14 10.45 9.05
CA THR A 95 0.78 10.99 9.22
C THR A 95 0.02 11.05 7.90
N VAL A 96 0.65 11.52 6.83
CA VAL A 96 0.05 11.56 5.49
C VAL A 96 -0.21 10.15 4.96
N SER A 97 0.72 9.22 5.16
CA SER A 97 0.55 7.82 4.74
C SER A 97 -0.61 7.15 5.48
N ALA A 98 -0.73 7.36 6.79
CA ALA A 98 -1.83 6.84 7.60
C ALA A 98 -3.18 7.41 7.17
N LEU A 99 -3.24 8.70 6.85
CA LEU A 99 -4.44 9.36 6.35
C LEU A 99 -4.93 8.72 5.02
N TYR A 100 -4.03 8.54 4.06
CA TYR A 100 -4.40 7.89 2.79
C TYR A 100 -4.75 6.41 2.95
N ASP A 101 -4.15 5.71 3.90
CA ASP A 101 -4.49 4.32 4.21
C ASP A 101 -5.87 4.19 4.88
N ALA A 102 -6.19 5.12 5.77
CA ALA A 102 -7.51 5.19 6.37
C ALA A 102 -8.60 5.49 5.32
N ALA A 103 -8.35 6.43 4.41
CA ALA A 103 -9.24 6.72 3.29
C ALA A 103 -9.42 5.50 2.36
N PHE A 104 -8.33 4.77 2.08
CA PHE A 104 -8.39 3.54 1.32
C PHE A 104 -9.25 2.48 2.02
N ALA A 105 -9.07 2.28 3.32
CA ALA A 105 -9.81 1.29 4.11
C ALA A 105 -11.33 1.59 4.13
N ILE A 106 -11.71 2.86 4.31
CA ILE A 106 -13.11 3.30 4.22
C ILE A 106 -13.64 3.10 2.79
N GLY A 107 -12.84 3.41 1.78
CA GLY A 107 -13.22 3.31 0.37
C GLY A 107 -13.39 1.88 -0.15
N LEU A 108 -12.95 0.85 0.57
CA LEU A 108 -13.20 -0.57 0.25
C LEU A 108 -14.70 -0.90 0.25
N ASN A 109 -15.46 -0.27 1.14
CA ASN A 109 -16.92 -0.27 1.10
C ASN A 109 -17.38 1.16 0.86
N ARG A 110 -18.18 1.37 -0.16
CA ARG A 110 -18.67 2.72 -0.49
C ARG A 110 -19.46 3.28 0.70
N PRO A 111 -19.07 4.45 1.25
CA PRO A 111 -19.86 5.11 2.28
C PRO A 111 -21.24 5.46 1.74
N ASP A 112 -22.28 5.08 2.44
CA ASP A 112 -23.67 5.35 2.09
C ASP A 112 -24.39 6.23 3.12
N ARG A 113 -23.84 6.32 4.33
CA ARG A 113 -24.34 7.15 5.41
C ARG A 113 -23.22 7.93 6.07
N TRP A 114 -23.47 9.20 6.35
CA TRP A 114 -22.56 10.08 7.06
C TRP A 114 -23.29 11.21 7.74
N GLU A 115 -22.70 11.75 8.78
CA GLU A 115 -23.17 12.90 9.54
C GLU A 115 -22.02 13.89 9.74
N THR A 116 -22.35 15.20 9.78
CA THR A 116 -21.40 16.27 10.03
C THR A 116 -21.61 16.85 11.40
N GLU A 117 -20.53 17.00 12.18
CA GLU A 117 -20.51 17.64 13.48
C GLU A 117 -19.53 18.82 13.45
N ALA A 118 -19.98 20.01 13.86
CA ALA A 118 -19.14 21.20 13.90
C ALA A 118 -18.20 21.24 15.14
N GLU A 119 -18.13 20.13 15.88
CA GLU A 119 -17.26 20.01 17.05
C GLU A 119 -15.83 19.65 16.61
N THR A 120 -14.85 20.35 17.18
CA THR A 120 -13.43 20.05 16.96
C THR A 120 -12.87 19.26 18.12
N VAL A 121 -12.27 18.12 17.83
CA VAL A 121 -11.53 17.31 18.81
C VAL A 121 -10.03 17.53 18.59
N PRO A 122 -9.23 17.73 19.63
CA PRO A 122 -7.78 17.80 19.50
C PRO A 122 -7.23 16.54 18.84
N LEU A 123 -6.43 16.73 17.80
CA LEU A 123 -5.81 15.63 17.04
C LEU A 123 -4.35 15.47 17.48
N PRO A 124 -3.91 14.28 17.89
CA PRO A 124 -2.52 14.09 18.33
C PRO A 124 -1.49 14.41 17.25
N LEU A 125 -1.74 13.95 16.04
CA LEU A 125 -0.84 14.11 14.90
C LEU A 125 -1.64 14.49 13.64
N PRO A 126 -2.13 15.74 13.53
CA PRO A 126 -2.84 16.19 12.32
C PRO A 126 -1.85 16.42 11.18
N VAL A 127 -2.30 16.18 9.96
CA VAL A 127 -1.61 16.65 8.75
C VAL A 127 -1.80 18.16 8.63
N ARG A 128 -0.72 18.91 8.43
CA ARG A 128 -0.74 20.36 8.27
C ARG A 128 -0.11 20.76 6.93
N PRO A 129 -0.77 21.65 6.16
CA PRO A 129 -2.05 22.33 6.43
C PRO A 129 -3.28 21.44 6.29
N GLY A 130 -3.15 20.23 5.79
CA GLY A 130 -4.20 19.26 5.50
C GLY A 130 -4.17 18.81 4.03
N VAL A 131 -4.93 17.77 3.70
CA VAL A 131 -5.03 17.21 2.36
C VAL A 131 -6.30 17.71 1.68
N HIS A 132 -6.17 18.12 0.43
CA HIS A 132 -7.32 18.52 -0.38
C HIS A 132 -8.25 17.32 -0.65
N PRO A 133 -9.58 17.45 -0.48
CA PRO A 133 -10.51 16.33 -0.69
C PRO A 133 -10.41 15.66 -2.06
N GLU A 134 -10.18 16.43 -3.13
CA GLU A 134 -10.02 15.86 -4.47
C GLU A 134 -8.77 14.99 -4.61
N ASP A 135 -7.66 15.39 -3.98
CA ASP A 135 -6.42 14.61 -3.99
C ASP A 135 -6.60 13.30 -3.23
N LEU A 136 -7.28 13.36 -2.07
CA LEU A 136 -7.65 12.18 -1.31
C LEU A 136 -8.50 11.21 -2.13
N LEU A 137 -9.56 11.71 -2.75
CA LEU A 137 -10.47 10.89 -3.55
C LEU A 137 -9.80 10.33 -4.81
N ARG A 138 -8.90 11.09 -5.44
CA ARG A 138 -8.12 10.64 -6.60
C ARG A 138 -7.19 9.50 -6.22
N GLU A 139 -6.43 9.65 -5.15
CA GLU A 139 -5.49 8.62 -4.68
C GLU A 139 -6.24 7.38 -4.17
N THR A 140 -7.32 7.54 -3.43
CA THR A 140 -8.16 6.44 -2.98
C THR A 140 -8.68 5.61 -4.16
N ARG A 141 -9.22 6.27 -5.19
CA ARG A 141 -9.67 5.58 -6.42
C ARG A 141 -8.54 4.88 -7.14
N ARG A 142 -7.36 5.50 -7.22
CA ARG A 142 -6.18 4.87 -7.82
C ARG A 142 -5.79 3.60 -7.08
N ARG A 143 -5.74 3.62 -5.74
CA ARG A 143 -5.43 2.46 -4.90
C ARG A 143 -6.43 1.32 -5.09
N LEU A 144 -7.72 1.64 -5.06
CA LEU A 144 -8.79 0.67 -5.27
C LEU A 144 -8.72 0.05 -6.69
N SER A 145 -8.49 0.86 -7.72
CA SER A 145 -8.35 0.39 -9.10
C SER A 145 -7.17 -0.58 -9.27
N VAL A 146 -6.00 -0.26 -8.71
CA VAL A 146 -4.82 -1.14 -8.74
C VAL A 146 -5.11 -2.51 -8.13
N LEU A 147 -5.85 -2.55 -7.02
CA LEU A 147 -6.20 -3.82 -6.39
C LEU A 147 -7.30 -4.57 -7.14
N SER A 148 -8.32 -3.87 -7.61
CA SER A 148 -9.41 -4.49 -8.40
C SER A 148 -8.89 -5.19 -9.65
N GLN A 149 -7.92 -4.61 -10.33
CA GLN A 149 -7.30 -5.19 -11.52
C GLN A 149 -6.50 -6.47 -11.22
N ARG A 150 -5.96 -6.60 -10.02
CA ARG A 150 -5.07 -7.70 -9.65
C ARG A 150 -5.72 -8.78 -8.80
N TRP A 151 -6.75 -8.43 -8.06
CA TRP A 151 -7.40 -9.32 -7.10
C TRP A 151 -8.85 -9.63 -7.44
N GLY A 152 -9.61 -8.66 -7.91
CA GLY A 152 -11.07 -8.71 -8.06
C GLY A 152 -11.78 -7.69 -7.18
N PRO A 153 -13.04 -7.90 -6.81
CA PRO A 153 -13.81 -6.93 -6.04
C PRO A 153 -13.13 -6.53 -4.73
N PRO A 154 -12.93 -5.23 -4.45
CA PRO A 154 -12.20 -4.77 -3.27
C PRO A 154 -12.81 -5.20 -1.94
N GLU A 155 -14.14 -5.33 -1.87
CA GLU A 155 -14.89 -5.78 -0.68
C GLU A 155 -14.50 -7.20 -0.24
N GLN A 156 -14.05 -8.06 -1.15
CA GLN A 156 -13.58 -9.40 -0.82
C GLN A 156 -12.27 -9.38 -0.01
N LEU A 157 -11.49 -8.31 -0.12
CA LEU A 157 -10.24 -8.16 0.63
C LEU A 157 -10.48 -7.98 2.12
N MET A 158 -11.64 -7.44 2.53
CA MET A 158 -11.96 -7.21 3.94
C MET A 158 -12.14 -8.52 4.72
N THR A 159 -12.68 -9.53 4.06
CA THR A 159 -13.01 -10.82 4.69
C THR A 159 -12.02 -11.93 4.34
N HIS A 160 -11.11 -11.67 3.39
CA HIS A 160 -10.14 -12.67 2.95
C HIS A 160 -9.20 -13.08 4.10
N ARG A 161 -9.14 -14.38 4.38
CA ARG A 161 -8.24 -14.97 5.38
C ARG A 161 -6.95 -15.41 4.72
N VAL A 162 -5.84 -14.78 5.11
CA VAL A 162 -4.53 -14.99 4.49
C VAL A 162 -3.90 -16.27 5.03
N ARG A 163 -3.58 -17.21 4.13
CA ARG A 163 -2.93 -18.48 4.47
C ARG A 163 -1.69 -18.69 3.61
N ALA A 164 -0.58 -19.05 4.26
CA ALA A 164 0.64 -19.44 3.57
C ALA A 164 0.43 -20.74 2.79
N SER A 165 0.98 -20.83 1.57
CA SER A 165 1.01 -22.07 0.82
C SER A 165 1.84 -23.13 1.55
N GLY A 166 1.35 -24.37 1.63
CA GLY A 166 2.04 -25.47 2.34
C GLY A 166 3.44 -25.82 1.82
N ARG A 167 3.87 -25.18 0.72
CA ARG A 167 5.20 -25.37 0.11
C ARG A 167 6.21 -24.30 0.49
N VAL A 168 5.81 -23.31 1.31
CA VAL A 168 6.64 -22.13 1.59
C VAL A 168 6.93 -22.02 3.07
N THR A 169 8.23 -21.95 3.41
CA THR A 169 8.70 -21.56 4.74
C THR A 169 9.18 -20.11 4.73
N PRO A 170 8.89 -19.31 5.76
CA PRO A 170 9.29 -17.89 5.81
C PRO A 170 10.78 -17.67 5.58
N SER A 171 11.63 -18.56 6.09
CA SER A 171 13.08 -18.46 5.98
C SER A 171 13.64 -18.59 4.55
N VAL A 172 12.88 -19.14 3.61
CA VAL A 172 13.30 -19.32 2.21
C VAL A 172 12.99 -18.09 1.36
N VAL A 173 12.14 -17.19 1.84
CA VAL A 173 11.71 -15.98 1.11
C VAL A 173 12.66 -14.83 1.42
N PRO A 174 13.44 -14.31 0.44
CA PRO A 174 14.49 -13.31 0.72
C PRO A 174 13.95 -11.91 1.06
N ASN A 175 12.67 -11.64 0.84
CA ASN A 175 12.07 -10.33 1.09
C ASN A 175 11.51 -10.25 2.51
N ALA A 176 12.14 -9.44 3.38
CA ALA A 176 11.75 -9.27 4.78
C ALA A 176 10.27 -8.84 4.96
N ARG A 177 9.72 -8.04 4.03
CA ARG A 177 8.30 -7.65 4.08
C ARG A 177 7.38 -8.83 3.86
N PHE A 178 7.75 -9.76 2.99
CA PHE A 178 6.99 -10.99 2.72
C PHE A 178 7.15 -11.98 3.87
N GLN A 179 8.35 -12.09 4.45
CA GLN A 179 8.57 -12.92 5.64
C GLN A 179 7.66 -12.51 6.80
N GLY A 180 7.56 -11.19 7.08
CA GLY A 180 6.65 -10.67 8.09
C GLY A 180 5.20 -11.07 7.84
N ILE A 181 4.72 -11.01 6.59
CA ILE A 181 3.36 -11.45 6.24
C ILE A 181 3.19 -12.96 6.44
N LEU A 182 4.16 -13.78 6.01
CA LEU A 182 4.09 -15.23 6.14
C LEU A 182 4.01 -15.69 7.60
N LEU A 183 4.66 -15.01 8.53
CA LEU A 183 4.56 -15.31 9.96
C LEU A 183 3.13 -15.18 10.50
N HIS A 184 2.30 -14.35 9.87
CA HIS A 184 0.91 -14.12 10.26
C HIS A 184 -0.11 -14.75 9.31
N ALA A 185 0.33 -15.38 8.20
CA ALA A 185 -0.52 -16.00 7.19
C ALA A 185 -0.98 -17.42 7.61
N ASN A 186 -1.68 -17.51 8.73
CA ASN A 186 -2.13 -18.76 9.35
C ASN A 186 -3.59 -19.13 9.00
N GLY A 187 -4.24 -18.40 8.11
CA GLY A 187 -5.64 -18.59 7.74
C GLY A 187 -6.65 -18.00 8.75
N ARG A 188 -6.19 -17.22 9.75
CA ARG A 188 -7.06 -16.56 10.74
C ARG A 188 -7.10 -15.05 10.52
N HIS A 189 -6.01 -14.46 10.05
CA HIS A 189 -5.86 -13.01 9.89
C HIS A 189 -6.26 -12.54 8.50
N THR A 190 -6.92 -11.39 8.44
CA THR A 190 -7.18 -10.65 7.22
C THR A 190 -5.98 -9.77 6.85
N PRO A 191 -5.89 -9.19 5.63
CA PRO A 191 -4.86 -8.21 5.28
C PRO A 191 -4.79 -7.04 6.28
N ARG A 192 -5.95 -6.58 6.75
CA ARG A 192 -6.06 -5.56 7.79
C ARG A 192 -5.40 -6.01 9.11
N ASP A 193 -5.75 -7.20 9.61
CA ASP A 193 -5.20 -7.71 10.87
C ASP A 193 -3.68 -7.80 10.79
N ILE A 194 -3.15 -8.27 9.66
CA ILE A 194 -1.71 -8.35 9.41
C ILE A 194 -1.07 -6.95 9.37
N ALA A 195 -1.75 -5.96 8.79
CA ALA A 195 -1.27 -4.58 8.78
C ALA A 195 -1.10 -4.04 10.20
N PHE A 196 -2.07 -4.26 11.08
CA PHE A 196 -1.99 -3.87 12.50
C PHE A 196 -0.90 -4.62 13.25
N LEU A 197 -0.75 -5.93 13.02
CA LEU A 197 0.28 -6.74 13.68
C LEU A 197 1.70 -6.29 13.30
N LEU A 198 1.89 -5.91 12.03
CA LEU A 198 3.19 -5.51 11.50
C LEU A 198 3.50 -4.01 11.65
N GLY A 199 2.54 -3.18 12.08
CA GLY A 199 2.69 -1.73 12.07
C GLY A 199 2.96 -1.19 10.67
N ARG A 200 2.23 -1.70 9.67
CA ARG A 200 2.39 -1.31 8.27
C ARG A 200 1.05 -0.85 7.70
N GLY A 201 1.12 0.04 6.72
CA GLY A 201 -0.09 0.53 6.06
C GLY A 201 -0.92 -0.59 5.43
N THR A 202 -2.25 -0.51 5.57
CA THR A 202 -3.19 -1.53 5.08
C THR A 202 -3.08 -1.72 3.57
N PHE A 203 -2.95 -0.65 2.79
CA PHE A 203 -2.77 -0.72 1.34
C PHE A 203 -1.45 -1.42 0.96
N ALA A 204 -0.35 -1.09 1.66
CA ALA A 204 0.95 -1.69 1.38
C ALA A 204 0.95 -3.20 1.67
N VAL A 205 0.38 -3.63 2.81
CA VAL A 205 0.26 -5.04 3.17
C VAL A 205 -0.65 -5.77 2.19
N THR A 206 -1.79 -5.19 1.82
CA THR A 206 -2.71 -5.77 0.84
C THR A 206 -2.05 -5.94 -0.53
N THR A 207 -1.28 -4.96 -0.98
CA THR A 207 -0.53 -5.03 -2.24
C THR A 207 0.55 -6.13 -2.20
N ASP A 208 1.27 -6.26 -1.08
CA ASP A 208 2.25 -7.33 -0.89
C ASP A 208 1.55 -8.72 -0.90
N ILE A 209 0.40 -8.88 -0.23
CA ILE A 209 -0.39 -10.12 -0.23
C ILE A 209 -0.83 -10.50 -1.66
N VAL A 210 -1.32 -9.55 -2.45
CA VAL A 210 -1.68 -9.77 -3.85
C VAL A 210 -0.47 -10.23 -4.67
N ALA A 211 0.69 -9.60 -4.47
CA ALA A 211 1.93 -9.97 -5.14
C ALA A 211 2.44 -11.36 -4.71
N MET A 212 2.27 -11.72 -3.44
CA MET A 212 2.63 -13.04 -2.90
C MET A 212 1.70 -14.14 -3.43
N ALA A 213 0.40 -13.89 -3.48
CA ALA A 213 -0.57 -14.83 -4.06
C ALA A 213 -0.30 -15.09 -5.56
N ALA A 214 0.03 -14.03 -6.33
CA ALA A 214 0.42 -14.17 -7.73
C ALA A 214 1.69 -15.03 -7.93
N ARG A 215 2.55 -15.12 -6.91
CA ARG A 215 3.76 -15.96 -6.90
C ARG A 215 3.54 -17.34 -6.30
N GLY A 216 2.31 -17.69 -5.89
CA GLY A 216 1.99 -18.96 -5.26
C GLY A 216 2.55 -19.12 -3.83
N LEU A 217 2.90 -18.02 -3.17
CA LEU A 217 3.38 -18.03 -1.78
C LEU A 217 2.23 -18.11 -0.77
N LEU A 218 1.02 -17.73 -1.19
CA LEU A 218 -0.20 -17.77 -0.38
C LEU A 218 -1.24 -18.63 -1.07
N ASP A 219 -2.09 -19.30 -0.29
CA ASP A 219 -3.28 -20.00 -0.77
C ASP A 219 -4.38 -19.00 -1.13
N GLY A 220 -5.20 -19.35 -2.12
CA GLY A 220 -6.27 -18.48 -2.59
C GLY A 220 -5.74 -17.51 -3.65
N ARG A 221 -5.87 -17.95 -4.90
CA ARG A 221 -5.63 -17.09 -6.05
C ARG A 221 -6.79 -16.08 -6.13
N PRO A 222 -6.49 -14.79 -6.39
CA PRO A 222 -7.53 -13.87 -6.81
C PRO A 222 -8.28 -14.47 -7.99
N ALA A 223 -9.60 -14.33 -8.00
CA ALA A 223 -10.44 -14.83 -9.08
C ALA A 223 -9.91 -14.26 -10.40
N SER A 224 -9.22 -15.11 -11.10
CA SER A 224 -8.83 -15.09 -12.51
C SER A 224 -8.89 -13.74 -13.25
N SER A 225 -7.73 -13.26 -13.66
CA SER A 225 -7.64 -12.81 -15.06
C SER A 225 -8.28 -13.87 -15.96
N PRO A 226 -9.09 -13.53 -16.97
CA PRO A 226 -9.51 -14.49 -17.96
C PRO A 226 -8.25 -15.04 -18.61
N SER A 227 -7.82 -16.21 -18.17
CA SER A 227 -6.86 -17.02 -18.89
C SER A 227 -7.49 -17.23 -20.24
N GLY A 228 -6.94 -16.64 -21.28
CA GLY A 228 -7.28 -16.96 -22.64
C GLY A 228 -7.24 -18.48 -22.80
N ALA A 229 -8.40 -19.08 -22.71
CA ALA A 229 -8.62 -20.42 -23.16
C ALA A 229 -8.58 -20.41 -24.69
N ALA A 230 -7.38 -20.35 -25.23
CA ALA A 230 -7.06 -20.70 -26.60
C ALA A 230 -6.11 -21.90 -26.55
N GLY A 231 -6.52 -22.92 -25.83
CA GLY A 231 -6.10 -24.29 -26.10
C GLY A 231 -6.84 -24.76 -27.33
N ALA A 232 -6.50 -24.20 -28.50
CA ALA A 232 -6.86 -24.81 -29.76
C ALA A 232 -6.24 -26.21 -29.79
N ALA A 233 -7.08 -27.21 -29.62
CA ALA A 233 -6.75 -28.60 -29.93
C ALA A 233 -6.21 -28.62 -31.36
N ILE A 234 -4.90 -28.74 -31.50
CA ILE A 234 -4.28 -29.08 -32.78
C ILE A 234 -4.70 -30.48 -33.07
N ARG A 235 -5.78 -30.62 -33.88
CA ARG A 235 -6.09 -31.86 -34.60
C ARG A 235 -4.91 -32.09 -35.53
N GLN A 236 -4.15 -33.14 -35.27
CA GLN A 236 -3.19 -33.67 -36.23
C GLN A 236 -3.97 -34.12 -37.49
N PRO A 237 -3.65 -33.59 -38.66
CA PRO A 237 -4.12 -34.22 -39.91
C PRO A 237 -3.30 -35.46 -40.17
N ALA A 238 -4.01 -36.50 -40.61
CA ALA A 238 -3.51 -37.83 -41.00
C ALA A 238 -2.35 -37.72 -41.99
N ARG A 239 -1.34 -38.58 -41.78
CA ARG A 239 -0.26 -38.85 -42.70
C ARG A 239 -0.82 -39.19 -44.10
N ARG A 240 -0.36 -38.43 -45.11
CA ARG A 240 -0.27 -38.91 -46.45
C ARG A 240 1.21 -39.14 -46.74
N GLU A 241 1.54 -40.38 -47.07
CA GLU A 241 2.81 -40.84 -47.65
C GLU A 241 2.95 -40.27 -49.06
N GLY A 242 4.15 -39.83 -49.39
CA GLY A 242 4.50 -39.53 -50.77
C GLY A 242 5.60 -38.52 -50.92
N GLU A 243 6.74 -39.03 -51.39
CA GLU A 243 7.78 -38.40 -52.16
C GLU A 243 8.97 -37.69 -51.48
N ASP A 244 9.99 -38.41 -51.52
CA ASP A 244 11.43 -38.25 -51.46
C ASP A 244 11.97 -37.04 -52.24
N ARG A 245 12.67 -36.08 -51.52
CA ARG A 245 13.73 -35.27 -52.14
C ARG A 245 14.62 -34.69 -51.03
N PRO A 246 15.94 -34.83 -51.15
CA PRO A 246 16.87 -34.31 -50.14
C PRO A 246 17.07 -32.79 -50.33
N ALA A 247 16.78 -32.01 -49.24
CA ALA A 247 17.06 -30.59 -49.18
C ALA A 247 18.38 -30.33 -48.46
N THR A 248 19.20 -29.54 -49.08
CA THR A 248 20.51 -28.98 -48.67
C THR A 248 20.41 -28.24 -47.34
N PRO A 249 21.40 -28.37 -46.44
CA PRO A 249 21.39 -27.65 -45.14
C PRO A 249 21.72 -26.18 -45.34
N PRO A 250 21.10 -25.25 -44.54
CA PRO A 250 21.44 -23.84 -44.60
C PRO A 250 22.75 -23.54 -43.88
N ALA A 251 23.49 -22.54 -44.43
CA ALA A 251 24.77 -22.05 -43.93
C ALA A 251 24.65 -21.37 -42.53
N PRO A 252 25.73 -21.42 -41.72
CA PRO A 252 25.71 -20.83 -40.38
C PRO A 252 25.78 -19.27 -40.45
N PRO A 253 25.19 -18.56 -39.49
CA PRO A 253 25.18 -17.11 -39.45
C PRO A 253 26.57 -16.53 -39.12
N ALA A 254 26.91 -15.41 -39.77
CA ALA A 254 28.15 -14.69 -39.62
C ALA A 254 28.40 -14.18 -38.20
N SER A 255 29.63 -14.37 -37.74
CA SER A 255 30.13 -13.93 -36.44
C SER A 255 30.17 -12.40 -36.31
N LEU A 256 29.66 -11.91 -35.15
CA LEU A 256 29.75 -10.50 -34.76
C LEU A 256 31.18 -10.11 -34.40
N PRO A 257 31.62 -8.84 -34.67
CA PRO A 257 32.98 -8.40 -34.42
C PRO A 257 33.26 -8.24 -32.89
N ARG A 258 34.40 -8.81 -32.45
CA ARG A 258 34.94 -8.65 -31.09
C ARG A 258 35.47 -7.24 -30.89
N ARG A 259 35.00 -6.56 -29.83
CA ARG A 259 35.59 -5.32 -29.32
C ARG A 259 37.02 -5.58 -28.80
N ARG A 260 37.97 -4.79 -29.26
CA ARG A 260 39.37 -4.74 -28.76
C ARG A 260 39.38 -3.98 -27.41
N PRO A 261 40.21 -4.39 -26.43
CA PRO A 261 40.47 -3.61 -25.22
C PRO A 261 41.37 -2.40 -25.55
N GLY A 262 40.98 -1.23 -25.08
CA GLY A 262 41.76 0.00 -25.22
C GLY A 262 42.98 0.02 -24.30
N ALA A 263 44.08 0.50 -24.85
CA ALA A 263 45.37 0.67 -24.22
C ALA A 263 45.42 1.75 -23.14
N GLY A 264 46.37 1.57 -22.25
CA GLY A 264 46.58 2.28 -21.00
C GLY A 264 46.70 3.81 -21.04
N ARG A 265 46.39 4.37 -19.90
CA ARG A 265 46.59 5.76 -19.54
C ARG A 265 47.92 5.91 -18.80
N PRO A 266 48.75 6.91 -19.10
CA PRO A 266 50.00 7.15 -18.36
C PRO A 266 49.73 7.85 -17.03
N GLU A 267 50.52 7.48 -16.04
CA GLU A 267 50.61 8.10 -14.71
C GLU A 267 51.14 9.53 -14.81
N ALA A 268 50.54 10.45 -14.08
CA ALA A 268 51.11 11.76 -13.75
C ALA A 268 51.52 11.76 -12.28
N GLY A 269 52.82 11.99 -12.06
CA GLY A 269 53.46 12.08 -10.76
C GLY A 269 53.14 13.39 -10.02
N PRO A 270 53.45 13.46 -8.70
CA PRO A 270 53.07 14.56 -7.83
C PRO A 270 54.04 15.77 -7.95
N PRO A 271 53.55 17.01 -7.75
CA PRO A 271 54.40 18.14 -7.47
C PRO A 271 54.72 18.22 -5.99
N GLY A 272 56.01 18.27 -5.66
CA GLY A 272 56.52 18.68 -4.37
C GLY A 272 56.51 20.20 -4.23
N ALA A 273 56.31 20.63 -3.04
CA ALA A 273 56.85 21.66 -2.18
C ALA A 273 55.84 22.05 -1.13
#